data_52afeae2e8cf114d6bd5db01e5d0a172
#
_entry.id   52afeae2e8cf114d6bd5db01e5d0a172
#
_cell.length_a   1.000
_cell.length_b   1.000
_cell.length_c   1.000
_cell.angle_alpha   90.00
_cell.angle_beta   90.00
_cell.angle_gamma   90.00
#
_symmetry.space_group_name_H-M   'P 1'
#
loop_
_entity.id
_entity.type
_entity.pdbx_description
1 polymer ?
#
loop_
_entity_poly.entity_id
_entity_poly.type
_entity_poly.pdbx_seq_one_letter_code
_entity_poly.pdbx_strand_id
1 'polypeptide(L)'
;MRDTMGIIITDDDRIPPITDIRAVGALPIAGSYRMIDFILSNMANSGITNIGVITESNYSSLMDHMKSGSPWDLDRKDYGLSILPPNLASFDYFSGRGDLDRLAGARYFLRKSNQTYVILSMGNILYNINLDDVMEKHIESQSDITVVYKDMKGVPEVELSRHTLIELDENNRVTDMEVKPQYPKSSKACLELYVMEKALLESIIDECVSRGEHYFVRDGLAKKLSGINIYGYEFNGYSYKIDSLKSYFVNNMAFLNEKIRLELLNPKNPVYTKNKDLSPVVYKENAKVENSLISNGCLIEGTVKNSVLSRGVVVKKGAVVKNSIIMQDSVIEEGVSLDYAILDKEVVITKDKKLVGQNSYPVSIAKGSVV
;
A
#
# COMPACT_ATOMS: atom_id res chain seq x y z
N MET A 1 -19.34 -4.07 -10.07
CA MET A 1 -19.37 -5.23 -9.14
C MET A 1 -20.25 -5.00 -7.90
N ARG A 2 -21.59 -4.90 -8.07
CA ARG A 2 -22.51 -4.59 -6.93
C ARG A 2 -22.62 -5.70 -5.89
N ASP A 3 -22.38 -6.95 -6.28
CA ASP A 3 -22.44 -8.14 -5.38
C ASP A 3 -21.08 -8.55 -4.82
N THR A 4 -20.15 -7.58 -4.74
CA THR A 4 -18.80 -7.78 -4.23
C THR A 4 -18.50 -6.78 -3.13
N MET A 5 -17.90 -7.25 -2.05
CA MET A 5 -17.35 -6.40 -0.98
C MET A 5 -15.83 -6.41 -1.02
N GLY A 6 -15.21 -5.38 -0.44
CA GLY A 6 -13.77 -5.26 -0.29
C GLY A 6 -13.34 -5.45 1.16
N ILE A 7 -12.21 -6.14 1.36
CA ILE A 7 -11.49 -6.15 2.63
C ILE A 7 -10.05 -5.77 2.36
N ILE A 8 -9.57 -4.76 3.07
CA ILE A 8 -8.18 -4.33 3.02
C ILE A 8 -7.57 -4.57 4.41
N ILE A 9 -6.50 -5.35 4.45
CA ILE A 9 -5.72 -5.54 5.68
C ILE A 9 -4.54 -4.56 5.62
N THR A 10 -4.46 -3.65 6.58
CA THR A 10 -3.30 -2.78 6.71
C THR A 10 -2.29 -3.47 7.61
N ASP A 11 -1.17 -3.88 7.02
CA ASP A 11 -0.11 -4.58 7.70
C ASP A 11 0.71 -3.64 8.61
N ASP A 12 1.21 -4.19 9.71
CA ASP A 12 2.13 -3.54 10.63
C ASP A 12 3.60 -3.83 10.27
N ASP A 13 3.90 -4.01 8.99
CA ASP A 13 5.30 -4.05 8.55
C ASP A 13 6.02 -2.82 9.11
N ARG A 14 6.94 -3.05 10.05
CA ARG A 14 7.65 -1.96 10.69
C ARG A 14 8.77 -1.48 9.79
N ILE A 15 8.67 -0.23 9.35
CA ILE A 15 9.67 0.49 8.54
C ILE A 15 10.13 1.71 9.34
N PRO A 16 10.90 1.52 10.42
CA PRO A 16 11.33 2.66 11.24
C PRO A 16 12.22 3.63 10.42
N PRO A 17 12.17 4.91 10.72
CA PRO A 17 11.30 5.57 11.70
C PRO A 17 9.92 5.96 11.15
N ILE A 18 9.66 5.75 9.84
CA ILE A 18 8.49 6.31 9.15
C ILE A 18 7.16 5.63 9.48
N THR A 19 7.19 4.43 10.08
CA THR A 19 5.98 3.71 10.56
C THR A 19 5.85 3.67 12.08
N ASP A 20 6.72 4.32 12.83
CA ASP A 20 6.64 4.29 14.31
C ASP A 20 5.32 4.85 14.84
N ILE A 21 4.67 5.75 14.10
CA ILE A 21 3.44 6.44 14.48
C ILE A 21 2.28 6.23 13.49
N ARG A 22 2.45 5.37 12.48
CA ARG A 22 1.42 5.11 11.46
C ARG A 22 1.61 3.74 10.81
N ALA A 23 0.50 3.12 10.37
CA ALA A 23 0.52 1.92 9.54
C ALA A 23 1.12 2.19 8.15
N VAL A 24 1.64 1.16 7.47
CA VAL A 24 2.22 1.27 6.11
C VAL A 24 1.21 1.84 5.11
N GLY A 25 -0.06 1.43 5.19
CA GLY A 25 -1.13 2.00 4.35
C GLY A 25 -1.29 3.52 4.46
N ALA A 26 -0.83 4.13 5.56
CA ALA A 26 -0.86 5.59 5.76
C ALA A 26 0.41 6.31 5.31
N LEU A 27 1.41 5.61 4.78
CA LEU A 27 2.65 6.23 4.28
C LEU A 27 2.35 7.15 3.11
N PRO A 28 2.88 8.40 3.12
CA PRO A 28 2.79 9.30 1.98
C PRO A 28 3.54 8.74 0.78
N ILE A 29 2.96 8.84 -0.42
CA ILE A 29 3.59 8.42 -1.67
C ILE A 29 3.28 9.42 -2.77
N ALA A 30 4.19 9.57 -3.74
CA ALA A 30 4.07 10.51 -4.87
C ALA A 30 3.69 11.94 -4.43
N GLY A 31 4.14 12.37 -3.25
CA GLY A 31 3.93 13.70 -2.67
C GLY A 31 2.52 13.96 -2.12
N SER A 32 1.47 13.54 -2.79
CA SER A 32 0.08 13.89 -2.43
C SER A 32 -0.78 12.74 -1.97
N TYR A 33 -0.43 11.51 -2.30
CA TYR A 33 -1.19 10.30 -2.02
C TYR A 33 -0.71 9.58 -0.75
N ARG A 34 -1.46 8.53 -0.36
CA ARG A 34 -1.03 7.50 0.59
C ARG A 34 -1.16 6.12 -0.05
N MET A 35 -0.47 5.14 0.50
CA MET A 35 -0.49 3.77 -0.03
C MET A 35 -1.90 3.21 -0.17
N ILE A 36 -2.75 3.40 0.84
CA ILE A 36 -4.13 2.91 0.87
C ILE A 36 -5.00 3.48 -0.27
N ASP A 37 -4.66 4.67 -0.80
CA ASP A 37 -5.45 5.35 -1.82
C ASP A 37 -5.55 4.53 -3.11
N PHE A 38 -4.51 3.77 -3.44
CA PHE A 38 -4.47 2.96 -4.66
C PHE A 38 -5.47 1.81 -4.62
N ILE A 39 -5.43 0.99 -3.58
CA ILE A 39 -6.38 -0.14 -3.47
C ILE A 39 -7.81 0.33 -3.23
N LEU A 40 -8.04 1.37 -2.43
CA LEU A 40 -9.36 1.96 -2.27
C LEU A 40 -9.92 2.48 -3.60
N SER A 41 -9.06 3.14 -4.41
CA SER A 41 -9.47 3.64 -5.72
C SER A 41 -9.77 2.52 -6.71
N ASN A 42 -8.95 1.46 -6.74
CA ASN A 42 -9.22 0.29 -7.57
C ASN A 42 -10.57 -0.34 -7.23
N MET A 43 -10.89 -0.48 -5.94
CA MET A 43 -12.18 -1.01 -5.49
C MET A 43 -13.34 -0.06 -5.84
N ALA A 44 -13.19 1.25 -5.59
CA ALA A 44 -14.22 2.24 -5.90
C ALA A 44 -14.50 2.35 -7.41
N ASN A 45 -13.45 2.37 -8.24
CA ASN A 45 -13.58 2.43 -9.70
C ASN A 45 -14.31 1.23 -10.28
N SER A 46 -14.18 0.06 -9.65
CA SER A 46 -14.91 -1.16 -10.02
C SER A 46 -16.30 -1.26 -9.38
N GLY A 47 -16.78 -0.18 -8.76
CA GLY A 47 -18.14 -0.08 -8.20
C GLY A 47 -18.35 -0.87 -6.91
N ILE A 48 -17.28 -1.24 -6.21
CA ILE A 48 -17.38 -1.85 -4.87
C ILE A 48 -17.66 -0.74 -3.86
N THR A 49 -18.79 -0.82 -3.19
CA THR A 49 -19.26 0.21 -2.27
C THR A 49 -19.27 -0.21 -0.80
N ASN A 50 -19.04 -1.47 -0.50
CA ASN A 50 -18.94 -2.00 0.86
C ASN A 50 -17.50 -2.43 1.11
N ILE A 51 -16.71 -1.60 1.79
CA ILE A 51 -15.29 -1.83 2.00
C ILE A 51 -14.95 -1.77 3.49
N GLY A 52 -14.38 -2.86 4.00
CA GLY A 52 -13.82 -2.94 5.35
C GLY A 52 -12.31 -2.77 5.33
N VAL A 53 -11.79 -1.83 6.12
CA VAL A 53 -10.33 -1.65 6.31
C VAL A 53 -9.98 -2.14 7.71
N ILE A 54 -9.34 -3.29 7.78
CA ILE A 54 -8.85 -3.89 9.02
C ILE A 54 -7.53 -3.20 9.39
N THR A 55 -7.50 -2.65 10.60
CA THR A 55 -6.33 -1.91 11.10
C THR A 55 -5.80 -2.57 12.36
N GLU A 56 -4.52 -2.35 12.65
CA GLU A 56 -3.88 -2.69 13.92
C GLU A 56 -3.56 -1.45 14.76
N SER A 57 -2.43 -1.48 15.45
CA SER A 57 -1.89 -0.32 16.15
C SER A 57 -1.65 0.85 15.18
N ASN A 58 -1.49 2.05 15.68
CA ASN A 58 -1.13 3.24 14.87
C ASN A 58 -2.11 3.63 13.74
N TYR A 59 -3.39 3.27 13.85
CA TYR A 59 -4.41 3.54 12.82
C TYR A 59 -4.93 4.98 12.80
N SER A 60 -4.62 5.83 13.77
CA SER A 60 -5.12 7.22 13.85
C SER A 60 -4.84 8.01 12.58
N SER A 61 -3.67 7.83 11.97
CA SER A 61 -3.29 8.49 10.71
C SER A 61 -4.11 8.00 9.51
N LEU A 62 -4.50 6.73 9.48
CA LEU A 62 -5.42 6.18 8.48
C LEU A 62 -6.82 6.75 8.65
N MET A 63 -7.35 6.74 9.87
CA MET A 63 -8.68 7.31 10.19
C MET A 63 -8.77 8.77 9.79
N ASP A 64 -7.77 9.60 10.15
CA ASP A 64 -7.75 11.01 9.72
C ASP A 64 -7.72 11.15 8.20
N HIS A 65 -7.03 10.26 7.50
CA HIS A 65 -6.94 10.33 6.04
C HIS A 65 -8.24 9.89 5.37
N MET A 66 -8.76 8.74 5.72
CA MET A 66 -9.94 8.15 5.07
C MET A 66 -11.25 8.83 5.49
N LYS A 67 -11.36 9.26 6.75
CA LYS A 67 -12.58 9.86 7.32
C LYS A 67 -13.83 9.03 6.98
N SER A 68 -14.83 9.63 6.34
CA SER A 68 -16.05 8.97 5.88
C SER A 68 -15.90 8.23 4.54
N GLY A 69 -14.75 8.29 3.87
CA GLY A 69 -14.57 7.73 2.54
C GLY A 69 -15.06 8.61 1.38
N SER A 70 -15.44 9.87 1.65
CA SER A 70 -16.00 10.79 0.66
C SER A 70 -15.16 10.93 -0.63
N PRO A 71 -13.82 10.99 -0.62
CA PRO A 71 -13.04 11.06 -1.86
C PRO A 71 -13.25 9.87 -2.81
N TRP A 72 -13.64 8.72 -2.28
CA TRP A 72 -13.88 7.48 -3.03
C TRP A 72 -15.38 7.19 -3.25
N ASP A 73 -16.27 8.16 -2.98
CA ASP A 73 -17.72 7.96 -3.00
C ASP A 73 -18.20 6.80 -2.09
N LEU A 74 -17.55 6.63 -0.95
CA LEU A 74 -17.85 5.62 0.07
C LEU A 74 -18.55 6.19 1.31
N ASP A 75 -18.93 7.48 1.31
CA ASP A 75 -19.74 8.12 2.35
C ASP A 75 -21.23 7.86 2.06
N ARG A 76 -21.70 6.67 2.43
CA ARG A 76 -23.03 6.17 2.06
C ARG A 76 -23.84 5.78 3.29
N LYS A 77 -25.17 5.87 3.21
CA LYS A 77 -26.10 5.43 4.26
C LYS A 77 -26.02 3.93 4.53
N ASP A 78 -26.04 3.17 3.44
CA ASP A 78 -25.97 1.70 3.47
C ASP A 78 -24.62 1.28 2.88
N TYR A 79 -23.89 0.48 3.64
CA TYR A 79 -22.51 0.08 3.31
C TYR A 79 -21.53 1.25 3.41
N GLY A 80 -20.62 1.43 2.44
CA GLY A 80 -19.60 2.46 2.46
C GLY A 80 -18.28 1.96 3.07
N LEU A 81 -17.49 2.91 3.55
CA LEU A 81 -16.19 2.63 4.18
C LEU A 81 -16.37 2.34 5.68
N SER A 82 -15.94 1.16 6.08
CA SER A 82 -15.90 0.74 7.50
C SER A 82 -14.46 0.57 7.94
N ILE A 83 -14.06 1.29 8.98
CA ILE A 83 -12.76 1.07 9.62
C ILE A 83 -12.96 0.07 10.75
N LEU A 84 -12.23 -1.04 10.69
CA LEU A 84 -12.32 -2.16 11.62
C LEU A 84 -11.07 -2.16 12.51
N PRO A 85 -11.12 -1.46 13.65
CA PRO A 85 -9.99 -1.42 14.58
C PRO A 85 -9.78 -2.77 15.25
N PRO A 86 -8.59 -3.03 15.83
CA PRO A 86 -8.33 -4.27 16.55
C PRO A 86 -9.37 -4.46 17.66
N ASN A 87 -9.91 -5.67 17.73
CA ASN A 87 -10.89 -6.01 18.76
C ASN A 87 -10.21 -6.16 20.12
N LEU A 88 -10.18 -5.07 20.89
CA LEU A 88 -9.59 -5.04 22.24
C LEU A 88 -10.38 -5.87 23.25
N ALA A 89 -11.62 -6.27 22.96
CA ALA A 89 -12.45 -7.07 23.84
C ALA A 89 -12.13 -8.58 23.78
N SER A 90 -11.49 -9.05 22.73
CA SER A 90 -10.98 -10.42 22.61
C SER A 90 -9.53 -10.52 23.10
N PHE A 91 -9.27 -10.11 24.34
CA PHE A 91 -7.97 -10.32 25.00
C PHE A 91 -7.68 -11.81 25.29
N ASP A 92 -8.52 -12.71 24.81
CA ASP A 92 -8.26 -14.14 24.84
C ASP A 92 -7.20 -14.50 23.80
N TYR A 93 -6.05 -14.92 24.26
CA TYR A 93 -4.97 -15.75 23.72
C TYR A 93 -4.63 -15.68 22.19
N PHE A 94 -5.47 -15.10 21.33
CA PHE A 94 -5.39 -15.18 19.86
C PHE A 94 -5.23 -13.84 19.15
N SER A 95 -5.25 -12.71 19.84
CA SER A 95 -5.19 -11.41 19.17
C SER A 95 -3.78 -11.09 18.67
N GLY A 96 -3.63 -10.93 17.36
CA GLY A 96 -2.49 -10.25 16.76
C GLY A 96 -1.32 -11.13 16.29
N ARG A 97 -1.50 -12.44 16.11
CA ARG A 97 -0.42 -13.31 15.61
C ARG A 97 -0.29 -13.31 14.09
N GLY A 98 -1.40 -13.16 13.36
CA GLY A 98 -1.40 -13.18 11.90
C GLY A 98 -2.60 -12.49 11.26
N ASP A 99 -2.60 -12.41 9.95
CA ASP A 99 -3.64 -11.81 9.13
C ASP A 99 -5.00 -12.52 9.26
N LEU A 100 -4.98 -13.82 9.53
CA LEU A 100 -6.18 -14.62 9.72
C LEU A 100 -6.89 -14.30 11.06
N ASP A 101 -6.14 -14.00 12.12
CA ASP A 101 -6.72 -13.53 13.39
C ASP A 101 -7.42 -12.19 13.22
N ARG A 102 -6.85 -11.30 12.38
CA ARG A 102 -7.44 -10.00 12.05
C ARG A 102 -8.74 -10.16 11.27
N LEU A 103 -8.76 -11.08 10.29
CA LEU A 103 -9.98 -11.45 9.56
C LEU A 103 -11.04 -12.02 10.50
N ALA A 104 -10.66 -12.85 11.46
CA ALA A 104 -11.55 -13.37 12.49
C ALA A 104 -12.16 -12.26 13.34
N GLY A 105 -11.40 -11.22 13.67
CA GLY A 105 -11.89 -10.01 14.33
C GLY A 105 -12.93 -9.24 13.51
N ALA A 106 -12.85 -9.33 12.18
CA ALA A 106 -13.78 -8.68 11.23
C ALA A 106 -15.05 -9.49 10.93
N ARG A 107 -15.27 -10.66 11.56
CA ARG A 107 -16.42 -11.56 11.28
C ARG A 107 -17.77 -10.89 11.32
N TYR A 108 -17.97 -9.95 12.25
CA TYR A 108 -19.24 -9.22 12.33
C TYR A 108 -19.51 -8.43 11.04
N PHE A 109 -18.49 -7.77 10.51
CA PHE A 109 -18.58 -7.04 9.24
C PHE A 109 -18.90 -7.98 8.07
N LEU A 110 -18.22 -9.13 7.96
CA LEU A 110 -18.49 -10.15 6.95
C LEU A 110 -19.95 -10.63 7.01
N ARG A 111 -20.41 -11.06 8.19
CA ARG A 111 -21.77 -11.61 8.39
C ARG A 111 -22.89 -10.59 8.15
N LYS A 112 -22.63 -9.31 8.47
CA LYS A 112 -23.58 -8.22 8.22
C LYS A 112 -23.71 -7.87 6.74
N SER A 113 -22.71 -8.18 5.94
CA SER A 113 -22.63 -7.86 4.52
C SER A 113 -23.45 -8.85 3.69
N ASN A 114 -24.22 -8.35 2.70
CA ASN A 114 -25.10 -9.19 1.86
C ASN A 114 -24.43 -9.62 0.55
N GLN A 115 -23.22 -9.18 0.26
CA GLN A 115 -22.49 -9.51 -0.95
C GLN A 115 -22.06 -10.97 -0.98
N THR A 116 -22.08 -11.56 -2.19
CA THR A 116 -21.68 -12.95 -2.43
C THR A 116 -20.16 -13.09 -2.49
N TYR A 117 -19.49 -12.15 -3.17
CA TYR A 117 -18.05 -12.18 -3.37
C TYR A 117 -17.30 -11.23 -2.45
N VAL A 118 -16.04 -11.57 -2.16
CA VAL A 118 -15.11 -10.72 -1.45
C VAL A 118 -13.81 -10.58 -2.22
N ILE A 119 -13.31 -9.35 -2.31
CA ILE A 119 -11.94 -9.06 -2.72
C ILE A 119 -11.14 -8.75 -1.46
N LEU A 120 -10.19 -9.62 -1.14
CA LEU A 120 -9.25 -9.44 -0.03
C LEU A 120 -7.93 -8.91 -0.57
N SER A 121 -7.42 -7.83 0.00
CA SER A 121 -6.14 -7.24 -0.40
C SER A 121 -5.35 -6.71 0.80
N MET A 122 -4.02 -6.67 0.63
CA MET A 122 -3.12 -5.99 1.58
C MET A 122 -2.93 -4.52 1.20
N GLY A 123 -2.76 -3.66 2.20
CA GLY A 123 -2.60 -2.21 2.02
C GLY A 123 -1.16 -1.72 1.81
N ASN A 124 -0.19 -2.61 1.64
CA ASN A 124 1.24 -2.31 1.49
C ASN A 124 1.78 -2.56 0.06
N ILE A 125 0.92 -2.87 -0.90
CA ILE A 125 1.30 -3.08 -2.30
C ILE A 125 0.77 -1.95 -3.17
N LEU A 126 1.64 -1.41 -3.98
CA LEU A 126 1.36 -0.36 -4.95
C LEU A 126 1.05 -0.97 -6.32
N TYR A 127 -0.13 -0.75 -6.83
CA TYR A 127 -0.57 -1.08 -8.19
C TYR A 127 -1.83 -0.31 -8.57
N ASN A 128 -2.07 -0.19 -9.86
CA ASN A 128 -3.33 0.32 -10.42
C ASN A 128 -3.89 -0.77 -11.34
N ILE A 129 -4.91 -1.48 -10.87
CA ILE A 129 -5.50 -2.67 -11.51
C ILE A 129 -7.00 -2.48 -11.73
N ASN A 130 -7.51 -2.95 -12.87
CA ASN A 130 -8.93 -3.08 -13.11
C ASN A 130 -9.44 -4.38 -12.45
N LEU A 131 -10.23 -4.24 -11.39
CA LEU A 131 -10.76 -5.41 -10.67
C LEU A 131 -11.94 -6.08 -11.40
N ASP A 132 -12.58 -5.39 -12.35
CA ASP A 132 -13.62 -6.02 -13.17
C ASP A 132 -13.03 -7.13 -14.04
N ASP A 133 -11.82 -6.93 -14.61
CA ASP A 133 -11.12 -7.94 -15.40
C ASP A 133 -10.75 -9.16 -14.55
N VAL A 134 -10.33 -8.92 -13.30
CA VAL A 134 -9.99 -10.01 -12.35
C VAL A 134 -11.23 -10.82 -11.99
N MET A 135 -12.36 -10.14 -11.73
CA MET A 135 -13.63 -10.79 -11.39
C MET A 135 -14.18 -11.58 -12.58
N GLU A 136 -14.10 -11.04 -13.81
CA GLU A 136 -14.52 -11.75 -15.02
C GLU A 136 -13.75 -13.07 -15.16
N LYS A 137 -12.42 -13.03 -14.98
CA LYS A 137 -11.59 -14.24 -15.00
C LYS A 137 -11.88 -15.21 -13.87
N HIS A 138 -12.20 -14.70 -12.68
CA HIS A 138 -12.64 -15.56 -11.57
C HIS A 138 -13.91 -16.35 -11.91
N ILE A 139 -14.89 -15.68 -12.50
CA ILE A 139 -16.15 -16.34 -12.91
C ILE A 139 -15.91 -17.31 -14.08
N GLU A 140 -15.13 -16.91 -15.10
CA GLU A 140 -14.83 -17.76 -16.26
C GLU A 140 -14.06 -19.03 -15.88
N SER A 141 -13.10 -18.92 -14.95
CA SER A 141 -12.28 -20.07 -14.52
C SER A 141 -13.04 -21.06 -13.62
N GLN A 142 -14.22 -20.66 -13.10
CA GLN A 142 -14.97 -21.45 -12.13
C GLN A 142 -14.11 -21.92 -10.95
N SER A 143 -13.14 -21.12 -10.55
CA SER A 143 -12.25 -21.41 -9.43
C SER A 143 -12.87 -20.98 -8.10
N ASP A 144 -12.48 -21.64 -7.02
CA ASP A 144 -12.90 -21.26 -5.68
C ASP A 144 -12.25 -19.93 -5.26
N ILE A 145 -11.00 -19.73 -5.67
CA ILE A 145 -10.21 -18.53 -5.38
C ILE A 145 -9.44 -18.11 -6.63
N THR A 146 -9.39 -16.81 -6.91
CA THR A 146 -8.43 -16.23 -7.87
C THR A 146 -7.40 -15.43 -7.11
N VAL A 147 -6.12 -15.71 -7.35
CA VAL A 147 -4.98 -14.96 -6.82
C VAL A 147 -4.33 -14.14 -7.92
N VAL A 148 -4.10 -12.86 -7.67
CA VAL A 148 -3.37 -12.01 -8.61
C VAL A 148 -1.87 -12.16 -8.37
N TYR A 149 -1.13 -12.42 -9.43
CA TYR A 149 0.34 -12.56 -9.37
C TYR A 149 1.03 -11.75 -10.48
N LYS A 150 2.31 -11.53 -10.31
CA LYS A 150 3.21 -10.96 -11.33
C LYS A 150 4.39 -11.90 -11.57
N ASP A 151 4.72 -12.15 -12.84
CA ASP A 151 5.94 -12.85 -13.17
C ASP A 151 7.15 -11.89 -13.06
N MET A 152 8.00 -12.13 -12.09
CA MET A 152 9.19 -11.34 -11.76
C MET A 152 10.48 -11.96 -12.33
N LYS A 153 10.41 -12.53 -13.55
CA LYS A 153 11.59 -13.09 -14.22
C LYS A 153 12.74 -12.10 -14.29
N GLY A 154 13.94 -12.59 -13.94
CA GLY A 154 15.17 -11.79 -13.94
C GLY A 154 15.38 -10.93 -12.69
N VAL A 155 14.45 -10.93 -11.76
CA VAL A 155 14.63 -10.28 -10.46
C VAL A 155 15.49 -11.18 -9.55
N PRO A 156 16.45 -10.62 -8.77
CA PRO A 156 17.30 -11.39 -7.88
C PRO A 156 16.51 -12.20 -6.86
N GLU A 157 16.99 -13.40 -6.50
CA GLU A 157 16.35 -14.31 -5.54
C GLU A 157 16.06 -13.64 -4.18
N VAL A 158 16.94 -12.75 -3.72
CA VAL A 158 16.75 -11.98 -2.47
C VAL A 158 15.49 -11.11 -2.50
N GLU A 159 15.12 -10.58 -3.67
CA GLU A 159 13.87 -9.83 -3.81
C GLU A 159 12.68 -10.79 -3.92
N LEU A 160 12.80 -11.90 -4.65
CA LEU A 160 11.76 -12.93 -4.75
C LEU A 160 11.42 -13.53 -3.38
N SER A 161 12.42 -13.76 -2.53
CA SER A 161 12.27 -14.32 -1.18
C SER A 161 11.42 -13.45 -0.23
N ARG A 162 11.09 -12.23 -0.63
CA ARG A 162 10.23 -11.32 0.16
C ARG A 162 8.74 -11.49 -0.15
N HIS A 163 8.41 -12.28 -1.15
CA HIS A 163 7.06 -12.50 -1.63
C HIS A 163 6.56 -13.92 -1.32
N THR A 164 5.25 -14.08 -1.34
CA THR A 164 4.65 -15.39 -1.56
C THR A 164 4.79 -15.72 -3.03
N LEU A 165 5.37 -16.87 -3.34
CA LEU A 165 5.57 -17.35 -4.71
C LEU A 165 4.59 -18.46 -5.00
N ILE A 166 4.12 -18.54 -6.25
CA ILE A 166 3.19 -19.57 -6.70
C ILE A 166 3.75 -20.33 -7.89
N GLU A 167 3.45 -21.63 -7.96
CA GLU A 167 3.61 -22.45 -9.17
C GLU A 167 2.25 -22.66 -9.82
N LEU A 168 2.23 -22.72 -11.14
CA LEU A 168 1.03 -22.88 -11.93
C LEU A 168 1.16 -24.05 -12.89
N ASP A 169 0.06 -24.76 -13.12
CA ASP A 169 -0.06 -25.71 -14.21
C ASP A 169 -0.39 -25.01 -15.56
N GLU A 170 -0.59 -25.82 -16.62
CA GLU A 170 -0.92 -25.33 -17.97
C GLU A 170 -2.28 -24.61 -18.05
N ASN A 171 -3.16 -24.83 -17.08
CA ASN A 171 -4.48 -24.20 -16.97
C ASN A 171 -4.49 -22.99 -16.03
N ASN A 172 -3.33 -22.48 -15.63
CA ASN A 172 -3.16 -21.43 -14.63
C ASN A 172 -3.72 -21.79 -13.22
N ARG A 173 -3.88 -23.08 -12.91
CA ARG A 173 -4.21 -23.51 -11.57
C ARG A 173 -2.97 -23.49 -10.69
N VAL A 174 -3.09 -22.97 -9.47
CA VAL A 174 -2.00 -22.96 -8.50
C VAL A 174 -1.76 -24.37 -7.98
N THR A 175 -0.55 -24.86 -8.15
CA THR A 175 -0.08 -26.19 -7.73
C THR A 175 0.77 -26.17 -6.48
N ASP A 176 1.47 -25.05 -6.22
CA ASP A 176 2.24 -24.83 -5.00
C ASP A 176 2.24 -23.36 -4.60
N MET A 177 2.39 -23.10 -3.30
CA MET A 177 2.51 -21.76 -2.71
C MET A 177 3.60 -21.74 -1.65
N GLU A 178 4.67 -20.99 -1.89
CA GLU A 178 5.77 -20.81 -0.95
C GLU A 178 5.74 -19.41 -0.33
N VAL A 179 5.56 -19.33 0.98
CA VAL A 179 5.52 -18.04 1.70
C VAL A 179 6.92 -17.62 2.10
N LYS A 180 7.44 -16.56 1.48
CA LYS A 180 8.77 -15.98 1.74
C LYS A 180 9.88 -17.06 1.77
N PRO A 181 10.04 -17.86 0.71
CA PRO A 181 10.99 -18.96 0.70
C PRO A 181 12.44 -18.47 0.75
N GLN A 182 13.29 -19.17 1.47
CA GLN A 182 14.73 -18.86 1.50
C GLN A 182 15.40 -19.15 0.14
N TYR A 183 14.90 -20.17 -0.57
CA TYR A 183 15.37 -20.59 -1.90
C TYR A 183 14.17 -20.60 -2.86
N PRO A 184 13.91 -19.49 -3.59
CA PRO A 184 12.77 -19.37 -4.49
C PRO A 184 12.82 -20.39 -5.63
N LYS A 185 11.74 -21.15 -5.85
CA LYS A 185 11.60 -22.05 -7.00
C LYS A 185 10.86 -21.41 -8.17
N SER A 186 10.06 -20.39 -7.89
CA SER A 186 9.26 -19.70 -8.88
C SER A 186 9.59 -18.21 -8.93
N SER A 187 9.34 -17.57 -10.08
CA SER A 187 9.39 -16.11 -10.25
C SER A 187 8.01 -15.45 -10.13
N LYS A 188 6.94 -16.23 -9.96
CA LYS A 188 5.57 -15.73 -9.94
C LYS A 188 5.21 -15.25 -8.52
N ALA A 189 5.35 -13.95 -8.27
CA ALA A 189 5.09 -13.32 -6.99
C ALA A 189 3.61 -12.98 -6.83
N CYS A 190 2.97 -13.45 -5.77
CA CYS A 190 1.61 -13.09 -5.39
C CYS A 190 1.56 -11.60 -5.02
N LEU A 191 0.57 -10.87 -5.55
CA LEU A 191 0.30 -9.47 -5.23
C LEU A 191 -0.66 -9.31 -4.04
N GLU A 192 -0.88 -10.38 -3.28
CA GLU A 192 -1.71 -10.40 -2.07
C GLU A 192 -3.10 -9.79 -2.32
N LEU A 193 -3.65 -10.06 -3.49
CA LEU A 193 -5.01 -9.74 -3.90
C LEU A 193 -5.72 -11.03 -4.29
N TYR A 194 -6.84 -11.30 -3.63
CA TYR A 194 -7.60 -12.55 -3.74
C TYR A 194 -9.07 -12.24 -3.99
N VAL A 195 -9.69 -12.99 -4.89
CA VAL A 195 -11.13 -12.98 -5.17
C VAL A 195 -11.70 -14.34 -4.82
N MET A 196 -12.79 -14.38 -4.06
CA MET A 196 -13.46 -15.61 -3.68
C MET A 196 -14.90 -15.35 -3.24
N GLU A 197 -15.71 -16.40 -3.09
CA GLU A 197 -16.97 -16.29 -2.39
C GLU A 197 -16.76 -15.97 -0.90
N LYS A 198 -17.59 -15.07 -0.35
CA LYS A 198 -17.55 -14.70 1.06
C LYS A 198 -17.73 -15.91 1.99
N ALA A 199 -18.64 -16.82 1.61
CA ALA A 199 -18.87 -18.05 2.38
C ALA A 199 -17.62 -18.93 2.50
N LEU A 200 -16.80 -19.00 1.45
CA LEU A 200 -15.54 -19.72 1.48
C LEU A 200 -14.54 -19.04 2.42
N LEU A 201 -14.42 -17.70 2.37
CA LEU A 201 -13.55 -16.97 3.31
C LEU A 201 -13.96 -17.20 4.77
N GLU A 202 -15.28 -17.14 5.08
CA GLU A 202 -15.80 -17.42 6.41
C GLU A 202 -15.46 -18.85 6.87
N SER A 203 -15.62 -19.83 5.98
CA SER A 203 -15.26 -21.24 6.25
C SER A 203 -13.77 -21.41 6.54
N ILE A 204 -12.89 -20.78 5.74
CA ILE A 204 -11.43 -20.81 5.97
C ILE A 204 -11.09 -20.20 7.33
N ILE A 205 -11.68 -19.05 7.67
CA ILE A 205 -11.46 -18.40 8.96
C ILE A 205 -11.89 -19.31 10.10
N ASP A 206 -13.10 -19.90 10.04
CA ASP A 206 -13.64 -20.73 11.10
C ASP A 206 -12.80 -22.00 11.31
N GLU A 207 -12.43 -22.66 10.24
CA GLU A 207 -11.61 -23.86 10.29
C GLU A 207 -10.19 -23.57 10.85
N CYS A 208 -9.49 -22.57 10.35
CA CYS A 208 -8.14 -22.24 10.78
C CYS A 208 -8.12 -21.79 12.26
N VAL A 209 -9.07 -20.93 12.67
CA VAL A 209 -9.17 -20.50 14.07
C VAL A 209 -9.41 -21.68 15.01
N SER A 210 -10.27 -22.63 14.63
CA SER A 210 -10.54 -23.83 15.42
C SER A 210 -9.30 -24.72 15.62
N ARG A 211 -8.32 -24.60 14.73
CA ARG A 211 -7.04 -25.36 14.76
C ARG A 211 -5.88 -24.57 15.35
N GLY A 212 -6.09 -23.31 15.75
CA GLY A 212 -5.02 -22.43 16.22
C GLY A 212 -4.04 -21.99 15.12
N GLU A 213 -4.53 -21.87 13.89
CA GLU A 213 -3.79 -21.41 12.72
C GLU A 213 -4.02 -19.91 12.50
N HIS A 214 -2.98 -19.16 12.09
CA HIS A 214 -2.96 -17.70 12.18
C HIS A 214 -2.72 -16.98 10.86
N TYR A 215 -2.25 -17.66 9.81
CA TYR A 215 -1.83 -17.03 8.56
C TYR A 215 -2.69 -17.48 7.39
N PHE A 216 -3.34 -16.53 6.72
CA PHE A 216 -4.27 -16.81 5.63
C PHE A 216 -3.63 -17.62 4.50
N VAL A 217 -2.50 -17.16 3.97
CA VAL A 217 -1.85 -17.86 2.85
C VAL A 217 -1.24 -19.19 3.29
N ARG A 218 -0.43 -19.18 4.37
CA ARG A 218 0.30 -20.37 4.81
C ARG A 218 -0.62 -21.49 5.29
N ASP A 219 -1.60 -21.10 6.10
CA ASP A 219 -2.45 -22.08 6.82
C ASP A 219 -3.81 -22.27 6.11
N GLY A 220 -4.38 -21.20 5.58
CA GLY A 220 -5.68 -21.21 4.91
C GLY A 220 -5.65 -21.65 3.45
N LEU A 221 -4.56 -21.37 2.72
CA LEU A 221 -4.47 -21.68 1.29
C LEU A 221 -3.46 -22.80 0.99
N ALA A 222 -2.18 -22.60 1.30
CA ALA A 222 -1.10 -23.51 0.90
C ALA A 222 -1.29 -24.94 1.41
N LYS A 223 -1.79 -25.12 2.63
CA LYS A 223 -2.10 -26.45 3.19
C LYS A 223 -3.33 -27.13 2.56
N LYS A 224 -4.15 -26.38 1.84
CA LYS A 224 -5.45 -26.84 1.30
C LYS A 224 -5.53 -26.90 -0.21
N LEU A 225 -4.42 -26.74 -0.92
CA LEU A 225 -4.33 -26.75 -2.39
C LEU A 225 -4.94 -28.01 -3.03
N SER A 226 -4.94 -29.15 -2.34
CA SER A 226 -5.57 -30.37 -2.82
C SER A 226 -7.10 -30.34 -2.80
N GLY A 227 -7.71 -29.49 -1.98
CA GLY A 227 -9.15 -29.39 -1.79
C GLY A 227 -9.79 -28.09 -2.30
N ILE A 228 -8.97 -27.08 -2.64
CA ILE A 228 -9.42 -25.79 -3.13
C ILE A 228 -8.83 -25.55 -4.51
N ASN A 229 -9.66 -25.15 -5.48
CA ASN A 229 -9.21 -24.79 -6.82
C ASN A 229 -8.82 -23.30 -6.85
N ILE A 230 -7.51 -23.00 -6.88
CA ILE A 230 -7.00 -21.63 -6.95
C ILE A 230 -6.50 -21.34 -8.37
N TYR A 231 -7.01 -20.29 -9.00
CA TYR A 231 -6.61 -19.79 -10.31
C TYR A 231 -5.64 -18.62 -10.19
N GLY A 232 -4.55 -18.61 -10.97
CA GLY A 232 -3.60 -17.51 -11.04
C GLY A 232 -3.98 -16.51 -12.14
N TYR A 233 -4.27 -15.26 -11.77
CA TYR A 233 -4.46 -14.14 -12.70
C TYR A 233 -3.16 -13.34 -12.82
N GLU A 234 -2.58 -13.27 -14.03
CA GLU A 234 -1.34 -12.54 -14.27
C GLU A 234 -1.59 -11.03 -14.43
N PHE A 235 -0.93 -10.23 -13.60
CA PHE A 235 -0.92 -8.77 -13.71
C PHE A 235 0.40 -8.29 -14.32
N ASN A 236 0.32 -7.68 -15.51
CA ASN A 236 1.50 -7.23 -16.26
C ASN A 236 1.88 -5.76 -15.99
N GLY A 237 1.09 -5.05 -15.16
CA GLY A 237 1.33 -3.66 -14.83
C GLY A 237 2.44 -3.46 -13.79
N TYR A 238 2.72 -2.18 -13.51
CA TYR A 238 3.64 -1.82 -12.43
C TYR A 238 3.06 -2.22 -11.07
N SER A 239 3.80 -3.00 -10.32
CA SER A 239 3.44 -3.37 -8.95
C SER A 239 4.70 -3.47 -8.09
N TYR A 240 4.55 -3.08 -6.82
CA TYR A 240 5.66 -3.18 -5.87
C TYR A 240 5.18 -3.25 -4.42
N LYS A 241 5.81 -4.12 -3.63
CA LYS A 241 5.55 -4.26 -2.20
C LYS A 241 6.44 -3.31 -1.39
N ILE A 242 5.83 -2.56 -0.47
CA ILE A 242 6.55 -1.68 0.46
C ILE A 242 6.67 -2.36 1.82
N ASP A 243 7.86 -2.81 2.15
CA ASP A 243 8.21 -3.59 3.33
C ASP A 243 9.55 -3.18 3.98
N SER A 244 10.20 -2.16 3.42
CA SER A 244 11.47 -1.62 3.91
C SER A 244 11.65 -0.16 3.53
N LEU A 245 12.55 0.54 4.20
CA LEU A 245 12.90 1.93 3.89
C LEU A 245 13.42 2.07 2.45
N LYS A 246 14.21 1.08 1.99
CA LYS A 246 14.70 1.02 0.61
C LYS A 246 13.55 0.87 -0.38
N SER A 247 12.62 -0.08 -0.15
CA SER A 247 11.47 -0.27 -1.04
C SER A 247 10.57 0.97 -1.07
N TYR A 248 10.34 1.61 0.06
CA TYR A 248 9.62 2.87 0.14
C TYR A 248 10.31 3.98 -0.68
N PHE A 249 11.63 4.14 -0.50
CA PHE A 249 12.42 5.14 -1.23
C PHE A 249 12.34 4.91 -2.75
N VAL A 250 12.69 3.72 -3.21
CA VAL A 250 12.73 3.37 -4.64
C VAL A 250 11.37 3.60 -5.30
N ASN A 251 10.27 3.24 -4.63
CA ASN A 251 8.93 3.38 -5.21
C ASN A 251 8.41 4.82 -5.23
N ASN A 252 8.78 5.66 -4.27
CA ASN A 252 8.51 7.09 -4.39
C ASN A 252 9.28 7.71 -5.56
N MET A 253 10.55 7.35 -5.71
CA MET A 253 11.39 7.87 -6.80
C MET A 253 10.95 7.36 -8.17
N ALA A 254 10.32 6.17 -8.23
CA ALA A 254 9.78 5.62 -9.47
C ALA A 254 8.70 6.51 -10.11
N PHE A 255 7.97 7.29 -9.33
CA PHE A 255 7.01 8.27 -9.85
C PHE A 255 7.65 9.42 -10.65
N LEU A 256 8.96 9.64 -10.55
CA LEU A 256 9.68 10.58 -11.39
C LEU A 256 9.79 10.06 -12.84
N ASN A 257 9.72 8.75 -13.05
CA ASN A 257 9.60 8.17 -14.37
C ASN A 257 8.18 8.37 -14.92
N GLU A 258 8.07 9.06 -16.05
CA GLU A 258 6.78 9.42 -16.66
C GLU A 258 5.93 8.19 -17.01
N LYS A 259 6.54 7.14 -17.56
CA LYS A 259 5.83 5.90 -17.93
C LYS A 259 5.19 5.23 -16.72
N ILE A 260 5.96 5.07 -15.63
CA ILE A 260 5.46 4.47 -14.36
C ILE A 260 4.39 5.36 -13.75
N ARG A 261 4.60 6.67 -13.75
CA ARG A 261 3.63 7.63 -13.19
C ARG A 261 2.30 7.60 -13.95
N LEU A 262 2.32 7.58 -15.28
CA LEU A 262 1.11 7.51 -16.12
C LEU A 262 0.39 6.17 -15.96
N GLU A 263 1.09 5.10 -15.70
CA GLU A 263 0.51 3.79 -15.43
C GLU A 263 -0.17 3.75 -14.05
N LEU A 264 0.51 4.20 -13.00
CA LEU A 264 -0.02 4.19 -11.63
C LEU A 264 -1.11 5.25 -11.42
N LEU A 265 -0.99 6.43 -12.03
CA LEU A 265 -1.97 7.52 -11.97
C LEU A 265 -2.75 7.60 -13.30
N ASN A 266 -3.25 6.46 -13.76
CA ASN A 266 -3.95 6.33 -15.03
C ASN A 266 -5.28 7.13 -15.02
N PRO A 267 -5.50 8.08 -15.95
CA PRO A 267 -6.75 8.83 -16.02
C PRO A 267 -8.01 7.97 -16.27
N LYS A 268 -7.84 6.78 -16.85
CA LYS A 268 -8.95 5.84 -17.07
C LYS A 268 -9.30 5.00 -15.83
N ASN A 269 -8.38 4.91 -14.88
CA ASN A 269 -8.58 4.28 -13.58
C ASN A 269 -7.98 5.21 -12.50
N PRO A 270 -8.64 6.36 -12.21
CA PRO A 270 -8.06 7.43 -11.42
C PRO A 270 -7.84 7.01 -9.97
N VAL A 271 -6.76 7.50 -9.39
CA VAL A 271 -6.48 7.34 -7.96
C VAL A 271 -7.01 8.55 -7.22
N TYR A 272 -7.98 8.32 -6.34
CA TYR A 272 -8.55 9.35 -5.47
C TYR A 272 -7.74 9.47 -4.18
N THR A 273 -7.78 10.62 -3.56
CA THR A 273 -7.12 10.89 -2.27
C THR A 273 -7.85 11.98 -1.51
N LYS A 274 -7.55 12.14 -0.24
CA LYS A 274 -8.08 13.23 0.58
C LYS A 274 -7.69 14.58 0.00
N ASN A 275 -8.68 15.38 -0.38
CA ASN A 275 -8.46 16.75 -0.82
C ASN A 275 -7.97 17.63 0.33
N LYS A 276 -7.03 18.49 0.03
CA LYS A 276 -6.57 19.58 0.89
C LYS A 276 -6.53 20.86 0.08
N ASP A 277 -7.27 21.85 0.54
CA ASP A 277 -7.30 23.18 -0.06
C ASP A 277 -6.02 23.93 0.33
N LEU A 278 -5.02 23.83 -0.53
CA LEU A 278 -3.73 24.50 -0.39
C LEU A 278 -3.46 25.37 -1.62
N SER A 279 -2.74 26.48 -1.40
CA SER A 279 -2.28 27.34 -2.49
C SER A 279 -1.42 26.54 -3.50
N PRO A 280 -1.36 26.98 -4.76
CA PRO A 280 -0.37 26.47 -5.70
C PRO A 280 1.06 26.60 -5.16
N VAL A 281 1.99 25.87 -5.78
CA VAL A 281 3.42 25.97 -5.47
C VAL A 281 3.93 27.36 -5.82
N VAL A 282 4.71 27.96 -4.94
CA VAL A 282 5.38 29.25 -5.19
C VAL A 282 6.87 29.02 -5.43
N TYR A 283 7.32 29.41 -6.61
CA TYR A 283 8.75 29.42 -6.97
C TYR A 283 9.28 30.86 -6.90
N LYS A 284 10.32 31.08 -6.07
CA LYS A 284 10.98 32.37 -5.95
C LYS A 284 12.03 32.53 -7.07
N GLU A 285 12.51 33.75 -7.25
CA GLU A 285 13.40 34.15 -8.33
C GLU A 285 14.65 33.28 -8.55
N ASN A 286 15.21 32.70 -7.47
CA ASN A 286 16.40 31.84 -7.51
C ASN A 286 16.08 30.33 -7.49
N ALA A 287 14.82 29.95 -7.54
CA ALA A 287 14.40 28.55 -7.51
C ALA A 287 14.89 27.79 -8.76
N LYS A 288 15.51 26.64 -8.56
CA LYS A 288 15.91 25.72 -9.63
C LYS A 288 15.27 24.35 -9.35
N VAL A 289 14.37 23.92 -10.24
CA VAL A 289 13.68 22.65 -10.10
C VAL A 289 13.90 21.82 -11.34
N GLU A 290 14.35 20.58 -11.14
CA GLU A 290 14.63 19.62 -12.21
C GLU A 290 14.11 18.24 -11.82
N ASN A 291 13.40 17.56 -12.73
CA ASN A 291 12.92 16.18 -12.58
C ASN A 291 12.37 15.88 -11.18
N SER A 292 11.39 16.65 -10.69
CA SER A 292 10.88 16.54 -9.32
C SER A 292 9.36 16.63 -9.28
N LEU A 293 8.73 15.93 -8.36
CA LEU A 293 7.33 16.06 -8.03
C LEU A 293 7.17 16.99 -6.84
N ILE A 294 6.43 18.07 -6.99
CA ILE A 294 6.21 19.07 -5.95
C ILE A 294 4.71 19.26 -5.75
N SER A 295 4.24 18.99 -4.53
CA SER A 295 2.82 19.11 -4.18
C SER A 295 2.44 20.56 -3.80
N ASN A 296 1.15 20.84 -3.80
CA ASN A 296 0.60 22.15 -3.46
C ASN A 296 1.06 22.67 -2.09
N GLY A 297 1.07 23.99 -1.92
CA GLY A 297 1.47 24.67 -0.68
C GLY A 297 2.98 24.80 -0.49
N CYS A 298 3.82 24.25 -1.38
CA CYS A 298 5.26 24.36 -1.26
C CYS A 298 5.77 25.77 -1.62
N LEU A 299 6.82 26.18 -0.92
CA LEU A 299 7.61 27.40 -1.21
C LEU A 299 9.04 27.03 -1.54
N ILE A 300 9.48 27.30 -2.76
CA ILE A 300 10.81 26.92 -3.24
C ILE A 300 11.63 28.16 -3.56
N GLU A 301 12.73 28.35 -2.82
CA GLU A 301 13.73 29.42 -3.03
C GLU A 301 15.10 28.83 -3.38
N GLY A 302 15.32 27.54 -3.15
CA GLY A 302 16.58 26.82 -3.38
C GLY A 302 16.54 25.93 -4.62
N THR A 303 17.39 24.91 -4.63
CA THR A 303 17.51 23.93 -5.70
C THR A 303 16.88 22.61 -5.31
N VAL A 304 15.99 22.06 -6.15
CA VAL A 304 15.36 20.74 -5.99
C VAL A 304 15.60 19.92 -7.23
N LYS A 305 16.22 18.75 -7.09
CA LYS A 305 16.54 17.87 -8.22
C LYS A 305 16.23 16.41 -7.89
N ASN A 306 15.62 15.68 -8.83
CA ASN A 306 15.28 14.26 -8.69
C ASN A 306 14.63 13.97 -7.32
N SER A 307 13.61 14.72 -6.91
CA SER A 307 13.07 14.64 -5.55
C SER A 307 11.55 14.68 -5.53
N VAL A 308 10.98 14.16 -4.46
CA VAL A 308 9.53 14.16 -4.23
C VAL A 308 9.25 14.98 -2.97
N LEU A 309 8.56 16.11 -3.14
CA LEU A 309 8.17 17.01 -2.07
C LEU A 309 6.66 16.93 -1.83
N SER A 310 6.27 16.60 -0.62
CA SER A 310 4.87 16.61 -0.21
C SER A 310 4.38 18.04 0.09
N ARG A 311 3.11 18.15 0.44
CA ARG A 311 2.41 19.43 0.64
C ARG A 311 3.07 20.31 1.69
N GLY A 312 3.14 21.61 1.45
CA GLY A 312 3.58 22.61 2.44
C GLY A 312 5.08 22.62 2.75
N VAL A 313 5.91 21.93 1.95
CA VAL A 313 7.36 21.94 2.15
C VAL A 313 7.95 23.29 1.78
N VAL A 314 8.86 23.79 2.63
CA VAL A 314 9.61 25.02 2.42
C VAL A 314 11.08 24.69 2.18
N VAL A 315 11.62 25.13 1.02
CA VAL A 315 13.04 25.01 0.68
C VAL A 315 13.60 26.42 0.55
N LYS A 316 14.39 26.86 1.57
CA LYS A 316 14.92 28.22 1.65
C LYS A 316 16.10 28.48 0.71
N LYS A 317 16.47 29.75 0.60
CA LYS A 317 17.55 30.23 -0.28
C LYS A 317 18.87 29.49 -0.05
N GLY A 318 19.52 29.07 -1.14
CA GLY A 318 20.80 28.37 -1.10
C GLY A 318 20.70 26.90 -0.67
N ALA A 319 19.55 26.44 -0.20
CA ALA A 319 19.36 25.02 0.10
C ALA A 319 19.34 24.16 -1.19
N VAL A 320 19.89 22.96 -1.09
CA VAL A 320 20.00 21.99 -2.18
C VAL A 320 19.41 20.67 -1.75
N VAL A 321 18.32 20.25 -2.39
CA VAL A 321 17.65 18.97 -2.16
C VAL A 321 17.81 18.09 -3.39
N LYS A 322 18.49 16.96 -3.25
CA LYS A 322 18.70 16.01 -4.35
C LYS A 322 18.27 14.61 -3.95
N ASN A 323 17.76 13.83 -4.91
CA ASN A 323 17.46 12.42 -4.74
C ASN A 323 16.73 12.12 -3.41
N SER A 324 15.79 12.97 -2.98
CA SER A 324 15.24 12.93 -1.64
C SER A 324 13.73 12.96 -1.62
N ILE A 325 13.16 12.44 -0.54
CA ILE A 325 11.73 12.44 -0.26
C ILE A 325 11.50 13.32 0.96
N ILE A 326 10.75 14.41 0.78
CA ILE A 326 10.46 15.36 1.86
C ILE A 326 8.95 15.33 2.12
N MET A 327 8.56 14.84 3.29
CA MET A 327 7.15 14.77 3.65
C MET A 327 6.62 16.11 4.14
N GLN A 328 5.31 16.14 4.34
CA GLN A 328 4.48 17.32 4.54
C GLN A 328 4.99 18.26 5.66
N ASP A 329 4.87 19.58 5.40
CA ASP A 329 5.12 20.67 6.35
C ASP A 329 6.57 20.70 6.90
N SER A 330 7.53 20.11 6.18
CA SER A 330 8.95 20.15 6.54
C SER A 330 9.62 21.43 6.03
N VAL A 331 10.62 21.91 6.77
CA VAL A 331 11.36 23.15 6.46
C VAL A 331 12.83 22.84 6.28
N ILE A 332 13.36 23.20 5.12
CA ILE A 332 14.79 23.08 4.78
C ILE A 332 15.38 24.49 4.80
N GLU A 333 16.15 24.78 5.84
CA GLU A 333 16.71 26.10 6.09
C GLU A 333 17.81 26.47 5.07
N GLU A 334 18.29 27.70 5.13
CA GLU A 334 19.30 28.26 4.23
C GLU A 334 20.59 27.44 4.24
N GLY A 335 21.21 27.24 3.08
CA GLY A 335 22.50 26.57 2.93
C GLY A 335 22.50 25.05 3.18
N VAL A 336 21.36 24.47 3.52
CA VAL A 336 21.23 23.02 3.76
C VAL A 336 21.48 22.22 2.49
N SER A 337 22.18 21.08 2.61
CA SER A 337 22.39 20.13 1.53
C SER A 337 21.86 18.76 1.91
N LEU A 338 20.86 18.28 1.17
CA LEU A 338 20.27 16.94 1.31
C LEU A 338 20.54 16.11 0.06
N ASP A 339 21.00 14.88 0.26
CA ASP A 339 21.15 13.89 -0.81
C ASP A 339 20.80 12.49 -0.30
N TYR A 340 19.92 11.79 -0.99
CA TYR A 340 19.37 10.49 -0.57
C TYR A 340 18.81 10.51 0.86
N ALA A 341 17.95 11.50 1.14
CA ALA A 341 17.29 11.65 2.45
C ALA A 341 15.79 11.38 2.35
N ILE A 342 15.23 10.82 3.42
CA ILE A 342 13.78 10.72 3.68
C ILE A 342 13.51 11.54 4.94
N LEU A 343 12.85 12.67 4.80
CA LEU A 343 12.38 13.44 5.93
C LEU A 343 10.90 13.17 6.15
N ASP A 344 10.53 12.73 7.34
CA ASP A 344 9.15 12.57 7.72
C ASP A 344 8.47 13.95 7.90
N LYS A 345 7.20 14.00 8.27
CA LYS A 345 6.42 15.22 8.38
C LYS A 345 6.97 16.16 9.46
N GLU A 346 6.81 17.46 9.23
CA GLU A 346 7.12 18.49 10.25
C GLU A 346 8.60 18.48 10.69
N VAL A 347 9.51 18.00 9.83
CA VAL A 347 10.95 18.02 10.10
C VAL A 347 11.53 19.39 9.75
N VAL A 348 12.40 19.91 10.63
CA VAL A 348 13.16 21.13 10.38
C VAL A 348 14.64 20.79 10.31
N ILE A 349 15.25 21.04 9.14
CA ILE A 349 16.71 20.96 9.00
C ILE A 349 17.27 22.36 9.12
N THR A 350 18.07 22.58 10.18
CA THR A 350 18.61 23.89 10.51
C THR A 350 19.75 24.29 9.56
N LYS A 351 20.06 25.58 9.54
CA LYS A 351 21.02 26.23 8.64
C LYS A 351 22.34 25.45 8.44
N ASP A 352 22.81 25.44 7.19
CA ASP A 352 24.14 24.94 6.78
C ASP A 352 24.43 23.47 7.10
N LYS A 353 23.40 22.70 7.42
CA LYS A 353 23.50 21.24 7.65
C LYS A 353 23.64 20.46 6.35
N LYS A 354 24.37 19.34 6.44
CA LYS A 354 24.55 18.43 5.32
C LYS A 354 24.16 17.00 5.75
N LEU A 355 23.16 16.43 5.07
CA LEU A 355 22.72 15.04 5.25
C LEU A 355 22.89 14.30 3.93
N VAL A 356 23.68 13.23 3.94
CA VAL A 356 24.01 12.45 2.73
C VAL A 356 23.81 10.97 3.05
N GLY A 357 22.87 10.36 2.37
CA GLY A 357 22.66 8.93 2.34
C GLY A 357 23.20 8.30 1.06
N GLN A 358 22.71 7.11 0.74
CA GLN A 358 22.97 6.39 -0.50
C GLN A 358 21.67 5.81 -1.05
N ASN A 359 21.59 5.53 -2.35
CA ASN A 359 20.42 4.94 -2.96
C ASN A 359 19.99 3.61 -2.30
N SER A 360 20.94 2.79 -1.90
CA SER A 360 20.69 1.53 -1.18
C SER A 360 20.36 1.72 0.30
N TYR A 361 20.70 2.86 0.88
CA TYR A 361 20.54 3.18 2.30
C TYR A 361 20.30 4.69 2.50
N PRO A 362 19.09 5.19 2.24
CA PRO A 362 18.78 6.61 2.45
C PRO A 362 18.81 6.97 3.94
N VAL A 363 19.24 8.19 4.26
CA VAL A 363 19.16 8.73 5.62
C VAL A 363 17.70 9.06 5.91
N SER A 364 17.15 8.57 7.02
CA SER A 364 15.77 8.86 7.42
C SER A 364 15.71 9.64 8.71
N ILE A 365 14.86 10.68 8.74
CA ILE A 365 14.63 11.54 9.90
C ILE A 365 13.17 11.40 10.33
N ALA A 366 12.96 11.13 11.61
CA ALA A 366 11.64 10.91 12.20
C ALA A 366 10.79 12.19 12.22
N LYS A 367 9.47 12.03 12.30
CA LYS A 367 8.50 13.14 12.35
C LYS A 367 8.82 14.13 13.47
N GLY A 368 8.69 15.43 13.14
CA GLY A 368 8.83 16.53 14.10
C GLY A 368 10.24 16.77 14.61
N SER A 369 11.24 16.10 14.04
CA SER A 369 12.64 16.29 14.44
C SER A 369 13.18 17.65 13.99
N VAL A 370 14.05 18.24 14.81
CA VAL A 370 14.86 19.41 14.48
C VAL A 370 16.33 18.98 14.47
N VAL A 371 17.00 19.12 13.33
CA VAL A 371 18.38 18.63 13.11
C VAL A 371 19.33 19.77 12.85
#